data_aadb3173d25441bdc1c3a010eb8a5d97
#
_entry.id   aadb3173d25441bdc1c3a010eb8a5d97
#
_cell.length_a   1.000
_cell.length_b   1.000
_cell.length_c   1.000
_cell.angle_alpha   90.00
_cell.angle_beta   90.00
_cell.angle_gamma   90.00
#
_symmetry.space_group_name_H-M   'P 1'
#
loop_
_entity.id
_entity.type
_entity.pdbx_description
1 polymer ?
#
loop_
_entity_poly.entity_id
_entity_poly.type
_entity_poly.pdbx_seq_one_letter_code
_entity_poly.pdbx_strand_id
1 'polypeptide(L)'
;DGLMLLRTPGHTSGNQTLFVSTDGGVWGTSEHGTCADCWTPRESKVPGVARTARLEDLDVLINDNTPEGGADQHTSMVLERTIVDRLQDRPAFCQMFPSTEITPSPAAPGLTPTVLHRAVTHGTVAKPARAKERAPSPEARA
;
A
#
# COMPACT_ATOMS: atom_id res chain seq x y z
N ASP A 1 7.35 11.01 15.16
CA ASP A 1 6.75 9.66 15.27
C ASP A 1 5.25 9.82 15.46
N GLY A 2 4.46 9.15 14.65
CA GLY A 2 3.01 9.31 14.69
C GLY A 2 2.27 8.05 14.27
N LEU A 3 1.07 7.94 14.84
CA LEU A 3 0.07 6.95 14.44
C LEU A 3 -1.13 7.70 13.88
N MET A 4 -1.67 7.23 12.78
CA MET A 4 -2.90 7.77 12.19
C MET A 4 -3.82 6.60 11.86
N LEU A 5 -5.06 6.69 12.32
CA LEU A 5 -6.13 5.81 11.89
C LEU A 5 -6.99 6.58 10.88
N LEU A 6 -7.13 6.02 9.70
CA LEU A 6 -7.94 6.59 8.64
C LEU A 6 -9.10 5.66 8.31
N ARG A 7 -10.30 6.21 8.18
CA ARG A 7 -11.43 5.45 7.69
C ARG A 7 -11.25 5.13 6.22
N THR A 8 -11.21 3.85 5.90
CA THR A 8 -11.00 3.29 4.56
C THR A 8 -12.05 2.21 4.31
N PRO A 9 -13.29 2.60 3.96
CA PRO A 9 -14.36 1.64 3.73
C PRO A 9 -14.04 0.74 2.53
N GLY A 10 -14.66 -0.45 2.47
CA GLY A 10 -14.53 -1.35 1.34
C GLY A 10 -14.49 -2.83 1.73
N HIS A 11 -13.62 -3.24 2.67
CA HIS A 11 -13.70 -4.57 3.25
C HIS A 11 -14.95 -4.69 4.14
N THR A 12 -15.20 -3.66 4.94
CA THR A 12 -16.45 -3.36 5.61
C THR A 12 -16.69 -1.85 5.60
N SER A 13 -17.92 -1.41 5.85
CA SER A 13 -18.25 0.03 5.92
C SER A 13 -17.51 0.76 7.05
N GLY A 14 -17.09 0.04 8.08
CA GLY A 14 -16.36 0.54 9.26
C GLY A 14 -14.85 0.35 9.18
N ASN A 15 -14.33 -0.19 8.08
CA ASN A 15 -12.91 -0.50 7.95
C ASN A 15 -12.03 0.73 8.13
N GLN A 16 -10.88 0.50 8.75
CA GLN A 16 -9.88 1.52 9.04
C GLN A 16 -8.48 0.99 8.75
N THR A 17 -7.64 1.85 8.22
CA THR A 17 -6.23 1.56 7.98
C THR A 17 -5.38 2.31 8.99
N LEU A 18 -4.47 1.58 9.63
CA LEU A 18 -3.49 2.16 10.54
C LEU A 18 -2.24 2.55 9.75
N PHE A 19 -1.84 3.81 9.86
CA PHE A 19 -0.57 4.31 9.35
C PHE A 19 0.39 4.61 10.49
N VAL A 20 1.63 4.20 10.32
CA VAL A 20 2.70 4.34 11.31
C VAL A 20 3.87 5.08 10.68
N SER A 21 4.22 6.24 11.22
CA SER A 21 5.43 6.94 10.84
C SER A 21 6.63 6.39 11.63
N THR A 22 7.62 5.91 10.92
CA THR A 22 8.84 5.33 11.47
C THR A 22 10.07 5.98 10.84
N ASP A 23 11.26 5.72 11.37
CA ASP A 23 12.53 6.14 10.75
C ASP A 23 12.71 5.54 9.34
N GLY A 24 12.08 4.40 9.08
CA GLY A 24 12.02 3.74 7.78
C GLY A 24 10.89 4.26 6.87
N GLY A 25 10.18 5.33 7.24
CA GLY A 25 9.08 5.94 6.48
C GLY A 25 7.69 5.60 7.01
N VAL A 26 6.69 5.98 6.24
CA VAL A 26 5.27 5.75 6.57
C VAL A 26 4.86 4.38 6.06
N TRP A 27 4.43 3.55 6.98
CA TRP A 27 3.90 2.21 6.75
C TRP A 27 2.39 2.19 6.98
N GLY A 28 1.68 1.39 6.19
CA GLY A 28 0.25 1.15 6.37
C GLY A 28 -0.05 -0.32 6.64
N THR A 29 -1.06 -0.60 7.44
CA THR A 29 -1.63 -1.94 7.62
C THR A 29 -3.11 -1.91 7.31
N SER A 30 -3.56 -2.80 6.42
CA SER A 30 -4.92 -2.81 5.88
C SER A 30 -5.40 -4.22 5.60
N GLU A 31 -6.72 -4.39 5.56
CA GLU A 31 -7.41 -5.64 5.21
C GLU A 31 -7.86 -5.70 3.75
N HIS A 32 -7.62 -4.65 2.96
CA HIS A 32 -8.12 -4.56 1.60
C HIS A 32 -7.43 -5.50 0.61
N GLY A 33 -6.20 -5.89 0.89
CA GLY A 33 -5.43 -6.78 0.03
C GLY A 33 -4.93 -8.03 0.74
N THR A 34 -4.77 -9.10 0.00
CA THR A 34 -4.24 -10.37 0.51
C THR A 34 -2.71 -10.39 0.58
N CYS A 35 -2.06 -9.50 -0.14
CA CYS A 35 -0.60 -9.31 -0.12
C CYS A 35 -0.26 -7.87 -0.53
N ALA A 36 0.94 -7.42 -0.22
CA ALA A 36 1.39 -6.05 -0.52
C ALA A 36 1.32 -5.71 -2.02
N ASP A 37 1.51 -6.70 -2.90
CA ASP A 37 1.40 -6.53 -4.34
C ASP A 37 0.00 -6.11 -4.81
N CYS A 38 -1.04 -6.26 -3.98
CA CYS A 38 -2.39 -5.80 -4.32
C CYS A 38 -2.48 -4.28 -4.50
N TRP A 39 -1.62 -3.51 -3.84
CA TRP A 39 -1.56 -2.05 -4.00
C TRP A 39 -0.70 -1.59 -5.18
N THR A 40 0.17 -2.47 -5.71
CA THR A 40 1.02 -2.18 -6.88
C THR A 40 1.04 -3.36 -7.85
N PRO A 41 -0.12 -3.82 -8.34
CA PRO A 41 -0.20 -5.09 -9.05
C PRO A 41 0.55 -5.10 -10.39
N ARG A 42 0.67 -3.96 -11.06
CA ARG A 42 1.41 -3.84 -12.34
C ARG A 42 2.90 -4.12 -12.21
N GLU A 43 3.44 -3.97 -10.98
CA GLU A 43 4.84 -4.17 -10.65
C GLU A 43 5.07 -5.48 -9.87
N SER A 44 4.01 -6.26 -9.67
CA SER A 44 4.07 -7.52 -8.94
C SER A 44 5.01 -8.53 -9.59
N LYS A 45 5.73 -9.26 -8.75
CA LYS A 45 6.51 -10.43 -9.16
C LYS A 45 5.75 -11.75 -8.97
N VAL A 46 4.53 -11.68 -8.46
CA VAL A 46 3.65 -12.86 -8.37
C VAL A 46 3.24 -13.26 -9.78
N PRO A 47 3.41 -14.54 -10.16
CA PRO A 47 3.09 -14.99 -11.51
C PRO A 47 1.65 -14.65 -11.92
N GLY A 48 1.50 -14.03 -13.06
CA GLY A 48 0.20 -13.67 -13.64
C GLY A 48 -0.38 -12.32 -13.16
N VAL A 49 -0.08 -11.88 -11.93
CA VAL A 49 -0.66 -10.64 -11.36
C VAL A 49 -0.35 -9.41 -12.21
N ALA A 50 0.91 -9.14 -12.49
CA ALA A 50 1.30 -7.99 -13.29
C ALA A 50 0.74 -8.02 -14.72
N ARG A 51 0.65 -9.22 -15.31
CA ARG A 51 0.05 -9.39 -16.64
C ARG A 51 -1.43 -9.05 -16.62
N THR A 52 -2.19 -9.62 -15.70
CA THR A 52 -3.63 -9.35 -15.55
C THR A 52 -3.89 -7.88 -15.27
N ALA A 53 -3.14 -7.28 -14.33
CA ALA A 53 -3.28 -5.88 -14.00
C ALA A 53 -3.04 -4.93 -15.20
N ARG A 54 -2.11 -5.28 -16.09
CA ARG A 54 -1.87 -4.50 -17.31
C ARG A 54 -2.94 -4.73 -18.38
N LEU A 55 -3.42 -5.97 -18.54
CA LEU A 55 -4.44 -6.29 -19.53
C LEU A 55 -5.80 -5.67 -19.19
N GLU A 56 -6.14 -5.63 -17.91
CA GLU A 56 -7.41 -5.14 -17.41
C GLU A 56 -7.34 -3.69 -16.91
N ASP A 57 -6.19 -3.04 -17.07
CA ASP A 57 -5.93 -1.67 -16.65
C ASP A 57 -6.19 -1.40 -15.16
N LEU A 58 -5.82 -2.37 -14.31
CA LEU A 58 -6.08 -2.29 -12.87
C LEU A 58 -5.00 -1.48 -12.17
N ASP A 59 -5.43 -0.51 -11.36
CA ASP A 59 -4.55 0.27 -10.48
C ASP A 59 -4.22 -0.45 -9.18
N VAL A 60 -5.18 -1.20 -8.66
CA VAL A 60 -5.08 -2.03 -7.46
C VAL A 60 -5.84 -3.32 -7.69
N LEU A 61 -5.52 -4.36 -6.92
CA LEU A 61 -6.31 -5.60 -6.89
C LEU A 61 -7.14 -5.62 -5.62
N ILE A 62 -8.44 -5.49 -5.80
CA ILE A 62 -9.40 -5.57 -4.70
C ILE A 62 -9.63 -7.02 -4.27
N ASN A 63 -10.05 -7.20 -3.03
CA ASN A 63 -10.44 -8.48 -2.49
C ASN A 63 -11.97 -8.63 -2.59
N ASP A 64 -12.44 -9.47 -3.50
CA ASP A 64 -13.88 -9.69 -3.74
C ASP A 64 -14.55 -10.62 -2.70
N ASN A 65 -13.89 -10.89 -1.59
CA ASN A 65 -14.42 -11.78 -0.55
C ASN A 65 -15.53 -11.15 0.32
N THR A 66 -15.89 -9.90 0.04
CA THR A 66 -16.89 -9.18 0.82
C THR A 66 -18.06 -8.74 -0.06
N PRO A 67 -19.29 -8.66 0.51
CA PRO A 67 -20.44 -8.19 -0.23
C PRO A 67 -20.47 -6.66 -0.44
N GLU A 68 -19.55 -5.94 0.20
CA GLU A 68 -19.43 -4.49 0.09
C GLU A 68 -18.88 -4.06 -1.26
N GLY A 69 -19.28 -2.87 -1.70
CA GLY A 69 -19.00 -2.39 -3.04
C GLY A 69 -17.51 -2.25 -3.35
N GLY A 70 -17.06 -2.86 -4.44
CA GLY A 70 -15.68 -2.81 -4.92
C GLY A 70 -15.16 -1.38 -5.16
N ALA A 71 -16.06 -0.41 -5.45
CA ALA A 71 -15.68 0.98 -5.66
C ALA A 71 -15.09 1.65 -4.42
N ASP A 72 -15.68 1.40 -3.24
CA ASP A 72 -15.16 1.94 -1.98
C ASP A 72 -13.80 1.33 -1.65
N GLN A 73 -13.66 0.02 -1.81
CA GLN A 73 -12.40 -0.69 -1.61
C GLN A 73 -11.30 -0.19 -2.56
N HIS A 74 -11.62 -0.04 -3.85
CA HIS A 74 -10.69 0.51 -4.82
C HIS A 74 -10.21 1.91 -4.41
N THR A 75 -11.15 2.81 -4.09
CA THR A 75 -10.84 4.19 -3.68
C THR A 75 -9.96 4.21 -2.43
N SER A 76 -10.28 3.39 -1.43
CA SER A 76 -9.50 3.26 -0.21
C SER A 76 -8.09 2.76 -0.48
N MET A 77 -7.92 1.73 -1.30
CA MET A 77 -6.60 1.19 -1.66
C MET A 77 -5.74 2.20 -2.44
N VAL A 78 -6.35 2.95 -3.35
CA VAL A 78 -5.64 4.02 -4.07
C VAL A 78 -5.19 5.11 -3.09
N LEU A 79 -6.05 5.52 -2.15
CA LEU A 79 -5.71 6.48 -1.10
C LEU A 79 -4.57 5.96 -0.21
N GLU A 80 -4.67 4.75 0.29
CA GLU A 80 -3.65 4.09 1.10
C GLU A 80 -2.28 4.11 0.42
N ARG A 81 -2.24 3.75 -0.86
CA ARG A 81 -1.01 3.76 -1.67
C ARG A 81 -0.39 5.15 -1.79
N THR A 82 -1.18 6.22 -1.74
CA THR A 82 -0.66 7.60 -1.83
C THR A 82 -0.09 8.12 -0.53
N ILE A 83 -0.48 7.53 0.61
CA ILE A 83 -0.05 7.96 1.95
C ILE A 83 1.28 7.30 2.34
N VAL A 84 1.44 6.01 2.02
CA VAL A 84 2.64 5.25 2.40
C VAL A 84 3.84 5.57 1.53
N ASP A 85 5.01 5.40 2.10
CA ASP A 85 6.26 5.54 1.38
C ASP A 85 6.55 4.31 0.50
N ARG A 86 7.61 4.40 -0.30
CA ARG A 86 8.09 3.33 -1.16
C ARG A 86 9.46 2.87 -0.70
N LEU A 87 9.77 1.61 -0.92
CA LEU A 87 11.09 1.07 -0.64
C LEU A 87 12.10 1.58 -1.68
N GLN A 88 13.30 1.93 -1.23
CA GLN A 88 14.36 2.48 -2.09
C GLN A 88 14.83 1.48 -3.15
N ASP A 89 14.95 0.22 -2.78
CA ASP A 89 15.35 -0.88 -3.65
C ASP A 89 14.19 -1.43 -4.51
N ARG A 90 12.97 -1.05 -4.19
CA ARG A 90 11.74 -1.46 -4.87
C ARG A 90 10.77 -0.28 -4.94
N PRO A 91 11.07 0.76 -5.74
CA PRO A 91 10.29 2.02 -5.73
C PRO A 91 8.83 1.85 -6.15
N ALA A 92 8.48 0.78 -6.85
CA ALA A 92 7.10 0.44 -7.17
C ALA A 92 6.35 -0.23 -5.99
N PHE A 93 7.07 -0.69 -4.96
CA PHE A 93 6.49 -1.37 -3.81
C PHE A 93 6.07 -0.36 -2.74
N CYS A 94 4.79 -0.28 -2.46
CA CYS A 94 4.26 0.49 -1.34
C CYS A 94 4.55 -0.21 -0.01
N GLN A 95 4.82 0.58 1.03
CA GLN A 95 5.02 0.07 2.39
C GLN A 95 3.67 -0.29 3.04
N MET A 96 3.00 -1.28 2.46
CA MET A 96 1.73 -1.80 2.93
C MET A 96 1.89 -3.20 3.49
N PHE A 97 1.23 -3.43 4.63
CA PHE A 97 1.07 -4.76 5.21
C PHE A 97 -0.39 -5.18 5.16
N PRO A 98 -0.72 -6.32 4.57
CA PRO A 98 -1.98 -6.97 4.87
C PRO A 98 -2.06 -7.29 6.36
N SER A 99 -3.20 -7.04 6.99
CA SER A 99 -3.37 -7.28 8.44
C SER A 99 -3.11 -8.74 8.83
N THR A 100 -3.36 -9.66 7.91
CA THR A 100 -3.07 -11.10 8.08
C THR A 100 -1.60 -11.44 8.24
N GLU A 101 -0.68 -10.57 7.81
CA GLU A 101 0.77 -10.77 7.99
C GLU A 101 1.26 -10.35 9.36
N ILE A 102 0.53 -9.45 10.03
CA ILE A 102 0.92 -8.88 11.33
C ILE A 102 0.35 -9.70 12.48
N THR A 103 -0.85 -10.24 12.30
CA THR A 103 -1.55 -10.99 13.34
C THR A 103 -1.50 -12.48 13.05
N PRO A 104 -0.86 -13.29 13.91
CA PRO A 104 -0.98 -14.73 13.80
C PRO A 104 -2.47 -15.11 13.94
N SER A 105 -2.93 -16.01 13.06
CA SER A 105 -4.30 -16.48 13.10
C SER A 105 -4.60 -17.10 14.44
N PRO A 106 -5.66 -16.68 15.16
CA PRO A 106 -6.08 -17.33 16.42
C PRO A 106 -6.41 -18.82 16.24
N ALA A 107 -6.81 -19.21 15.03
CA ALA A 107 -7.15 -20.60 14.69
C ALA A 107 -5.90 -21.49 14.46
N ALA A 108 -4.74 -20.87 14.28
CA ALA A 108 -3.50 -21.59 14.00
C ALA A 108 -2.30 -20.88 14.66
N PRO A 109 -2.26 -20.84 16.00
CA PRO A 109 -1.18 -20.17 16.72
C PRO A 109 0.17 -20.81 16.38
N GLY A 110 1.14 -19.96 16.04
CA GLY A 110 2.49 -20.38 15.65
C GLY A 110 2.69 -20.70 14.18
N LEU A 111 1.63 -20.65 13.36
CA LEU A 111 1.78 -20.68 11.90
C LEU A 111 1.97 -19.25 11.37
N THR A 112 3.09 -19.02 10.75
CA THR A 112 3.29 -17.80 9.96
C THR A 112 2.46 -17.93 8.68
N PRO A 113 1.63 -16.94 8.32
CA PRO A 113 0.93 -16.97 7.04
C PRO A 113 1.93 -17.19 5.91
N THR A 114 1.65 -18.17 5.05
CA THR A 114 2.50 -18.40 3.87
C THR A 114 2.17 -17.32 2.86
N VAL A 115 2.92 -16.25 2.87
CA VAL A 115 2.76 -15.19 1.88
C VAL A 115 3.66 -15.53 0.71
N LEU A 116 3.13 -15.48 -0.50
CA LEU A 116 3.84 -15.77 -1.73
C LEU A 116 4.85 -14.68 -2.12
N HIS A 117 4.98 -13.63 -1.35
CA HIS A 117 6.00 -12.61 -1.53
C HIS A 117 7.14 -12.80 -0.52
N ARG A 118 8.33 -12.39 -0.89
CA ARG A 118 9.51 -12.47 -0.02
C ARG A 118 9.25 -11.71 1.28
N ALA A 119 9.88 -12.18 2.36
CA ALA A 119 9.92 -11.46 3.63
C ALA A 119 10.12 -9.96 3.38
N VAL A 120 9.27 -9.15 3.99
CA VAL A 120 9.37 -7.70 3.89
C VAL A 120 10.71 -7.30 4.49
N THR A 121 11.64 -6.92 3.64
CA THR A 121 12.88 -6.30 4.09
C THR A 121 12.59 -4.83 4.33
N HIS A 122 12.81 -4.37 5.54
CA HIS A 122 12.76 -2.95 5.89
C HIS A 122 13.88 -2.24 5.12
N GLY A 123 13.56 -1.75 3.93
CA GLY A 123 14.48 -0.95 3.12
C GLY A 123 14.56 0.49 3.63
N THR A 124 15.59 1.20 3.19
CA THR A 124 15.67 2.66 3.42
C THR A 124 14.63 3.36 2.54
N VAL A 125 13.89 4.30 3.13
CA VAL A 125 12.88 5.08 2.41
C VAL A 125 13.51 5.84 1.24
N ALA A 126 12.95 5.70 0.05
CA ALA A 126 13.25 6.61 -1.03
C ALA A 126 12.67 7.98 -0.67
N LYS A 127 13.51 8.90 -0.20
CA LYS A 127 13.08 10.29 0.00
C LYS A 127 12.61 10.81 -1.36
N PRO A 128 11.40 11.40 -1.47
CA PRO A 128 11.00 12.07 -2.68
C PRO A 128 12.07 13.10 -3.04
N ALA A 129 12.52 13.09 -4.28
CA ALA A 129 13.44 14.12 -4.75
C ALA A 129 12.83 15.48 -4.38
N ARG A 130 13.52 16.28 -3.56
CA ARG A 130 13.07 17.62 -3.23
C ARG A 130 12.67 18.28 -4.55
N ALA A 131 11.41 18.68 -4.66
CA ALA A 131 10.96 19.48 -5.76
C ALA A 131 11.97 20.62 -5.88
N LYS A 132 12.70 20.69 -7.00
CA LYS A 132 13.62 21.78 -7.22
C LYS A 132 12.79 23.04 -7.06
N GLU A 133 13.12 23.83 -6.05
CA GLU A 133 12.52 25.13 -5.80
C GLU A 133 12.56 25.86 -7.14
N ARG A 134 11.38 26.06 -7.71
CA ARG A 134 11.24 26.70 -9.00
C ARG A 134 11.78 28.11 -8.80
N ALA A 135 12.92 28.41 -9.42
CA ALA A 135 13.50 29.72 -9.36
C ALA A 135 12.40 30.76 -9.72
N PRO A 136 12.26 31.85 -8.97
CA PRO A 136 11.25 32.85 -9.25
C PRO A 136 11.42 33.31 -10.68
N SER A 137 10.32 33.34 -11.43
CA SER A 137 10.33 33.79 -12.83
C SER A 137 10.79 35.27 -12.88
N PRO A 138 11.58 35.67 -13.88
CA PRO A 138 12.12 37.02 -13.97
C PRO A 138 11.08 38.12 -14.20
N GLU A 139 9.80 37.79 -14.36
CA GLU A 139 8.73 38.75 -14.67
C GLU A 139 8.09 39.45 -13.44
N ALA A 140 8.58 39.21 -12.22
CA ALA A 140 8.08 39.88 -11.02
C ALA A 140 8.90 41.15 -10.63
N ARG A 141 9.69 41.70 -11.55
CA ARG A 141 10.42 42.94 -11.37
C ARG A 141 10.12 43.88 -12.54
N ALA A 142 8.93 44.41 -12.58
CA ALA A 142 8.59 45.62 -13.34
C ALA A 142 7.57 46.42 -12.53
#